data_95d58420c724a111e8bfab38caacbf65
#
_entry.id   95d58420c724a111e8bfab38caacbf65
#
_cell.length_a   1.000
_cell.length_b   1.000
_cell.length_c   1.000
_cell.angle_alpha   90.00
_cell.angle_beta   90.00
_cell.angle_gamma   90.00
#
_symmetry.space_group_name_H-M   'P 1'
#
loop_
_entity.id
_entity.type
_entity.pdbx_description
1 polymer ?
#
loop_
_entity_poly.entity_id
_entity_poly.type
_entity_poly.pdbx_seq_one_letter_code
_entity_poly.pdbx_strand_id
1 'polypeptide(L)'
;VHLSRFEVENYCKFMNGRLPTFEEWSYAAYTQIFDSDKFIKDKTYRYPSGDIAEEMNSQGLLNYDKHVDVTILPEGVNGLVAMGGNVWEWVDDQEKNNSLTAGASWWYGGSKTSINGAQYKPSNFYAIYVGFRCAFDN
;
A
#
# COMPACT_ATOMS: atom_id res chain seq x y z
N VAL A 1 12.15 3.19 0.46
CA VAL A 1 11.60 4.23 1.35
C VAL A 1 12.44 5.51 1.25
N HIS A 2 11.93 6.57 1.88
CA HIS A 2 12.62 7.86 1.98
C HIS A 2 12.76 8.56 0.62
N LEU A 3 11.77 8.39 -0.25
CA LEU A 3 11.74 8.97 -1.60
C LEU A 3 10.45 9.76 -1.80
N SER A 4 10.56 10.91 -2.49
CA SER A 4 9.41 11.72 -2.86
C SER A 4 8.62 11.10 -4.00
N ARG A 5 7.40 11.63 -4.25
CA ARG A 5 6.56 11.22 -5.38
C ARG A 5 7.31 11.30 -6.72
N PHE A 6 8.05 12.37 -6.94
CA PHE A 6 8.76 12.59 -8.20
C PHE A 6 9.88 11.58 -8.42
N GLU A 7 10.61 11.27 -7.34
CA GLU A 7 11.70 10.29 -7.41
C GLU A 7 11.19 8.89 -7.70
N VAL A 8 10.10 8.46 -7.05
CA VAL A 8 9.56 7.11 -7.29
C VAL A 8 8.91 7.00 -8.66
N GLU A 9 8.27 8.07 -9.14
CA GLU A 9 7.72 8.11 -10.50
C GLU A 9 8.81 7.90 -11.55
N ASN A 10 9.92 8.60 -11.40
CA ASN A 10 11.08 8.46 -12.28
C ASN A 10 11.69 7.06 -12.21
N TYR A 11 11.78 6.49 -11.02
CA TYR A 11 12.27 5.13 -10.85
C TYR A 11 11.38 4.11 -11.58
N CYS A 12 10.05 4.21 -11.40
CA CYS A 12 9.14 3.29 -12.09
C CYS A 12 9.25 3.41 -13.61
N LYS A 13 9.37 4.64 -14.14
CA LYS A 13 9.61 4.86 -15.58
C LYS A 13 10.91 4.22 -16.06
N PHE A 14 11.98 4.36 -15.28
CA PHE A 14 13.26 3.74 -15.60
C PHE A 14 13.14 2.21 -15.68
N MET A 15 12.30 1.62 -14.86
CA MET A 15 12.04 0.18 -14.85
C MET A 15 10.98 -0.26 -15.87
N ASN A 16 10.58 0.63 -16.80
CA ASN A 16 9.51 0.39 -17.78
C ASN A 16 8.12 0.18 -17.16
N GLY A 17 7.90 0.76 -16.01
CA GLY A 17 6.62 0.73 -15.30
C GLY A 17 6.11 2.13 -15.02
N ARG A 18 5.19 2.21 -14.10
CA ARG A 18 4.59 3.47 -13.64
C ARG A 18 4.08 3.28 -12.20
N LEU A 19 3.70 4.37 -11.57
CA LEU A 19 2.94 4.27 -10.32
C LEU A 19 1.53 3.74 -10.64
N PRO A 20 0.96 2.90 -9.79
CA PRO A 20 -0.44 2.51 -9.93
C PRO A 20 -1.34 3.72 -9.63
N THR A 21 -2.47 3.81 -10.31
CA THR A 21 -3.52 4.73 -9.89
C THR A 21 -4.07 4.27 -8.54
N PHE A 22 -4.77 5.16 -7.82
CA PHE A 22 -5.40 4.74 -6.57
C PHE A 22 -6.46 3.66 -6.78
N GLU A 23 -7.19 3.73 -7.90
CA GLU A 23 -8.17 2.71 -8.25
C GLU A 23 -7.49 1.34 -8.46
N GLU A 24 -6.41 1.29 -9.22
CA GLU A 24 -5.64 0.06 -9.43
C GLU A 24 -5.06 -0.48 -8.13
N TRP A 25 -4.46 0.40 -7.33
CA TRP A 25 -3.89 0.02 -6.04
C TRP A 25 -4.96 -0.55 -5.11
N SER A 26 -6.11 0.13 -5.02
CA SER A 26 -7.23 -0.28 -4.17
C SER A 26 -7.84 -1.60 -4.62
N TYR A 27 -8.02 -1.78 -5.92
CA TYR A 27 -8.53 -3.03 -6.45
C TYR A 27 -7.62 -4.20 -6.10
N ALA A 28 -6.32 -4.01 -6.26
CA ALA A 28 -5.32 -5.02 -5.92
C ALA A 28 -5.27 -5.32 -4.41
N ALA A 29 -5.43 -4.29 -3.58
CA ALA A 29 -5.31 -4.41 -2.13
C ALA A 29 -6.55 -5.04 -1.47
N TYR A 30 -7.74 -4.77 -2.00
CA TYR A 30 -8.99 -5.09 -1.30
C TYR A 30 -9.87 -6.09 -2.01
N THR A 31 -9.78 -6.27 -3.32
CA THR A 31 -10.67 -7.16 -4.08
C THR A 31 -9.92 -8.41 -4.53
N GLN A 32 -10.35 -9.58 -4.04
CA GLN A 32 -9.74 -10.85 -4.41
C GLN A 32 -10.13 -11.24 -5.82
N ILE A 33 -9.16 -11.36 -6.74
CA ILE A 33 -9.40 -11.71 -8.14
C ILE A 33 -8.93 -13.13 -8.50
N PHE A 34 -8.14 -13.76 -7.65
CA PHE A 34 -7.62 -15.11 -7.88
C PHE A 34 -8.32 -16.13 -7.00
N ASP A 35 -8.35 -17.39 -7.42
CA ASP A 35 -8.77 -18.48 -6.54
C ASP A 35 -7.84 -18.56 -5.33
N SER A 36 -8.41 -18.79 -4.16
CA SER A 36 -7.68 -18.80 -2.89
C SER A 36 -8.41 -19.64 -1.85
N ASP A 37 -7.66 -20.29 -0.98
CA ASP A 37 -8.24 -20.99 0.17
C ASP A 37 -8.60 -20.04 1.30
N LYS A 38 -8.02 -18.83 1.32
CA LYS A 38 -8.19 -17.87 2.41
C LYS A 38 -9.21 -16.77 2.08
N PHE A 39 -9.29 -16.36 0.83
CA PHE A 39 -10.13 -15.24 0.41
C PHE A 39 -11.13 -15.67 -0.66
N ILE A 40 -12.33 -15.12 -0.59
CA ILE A 40 -13.41 -15.40 -1.55
C ILE A 40 -13.18 -14.61 -2.83
N LYS A 41 -13.13 -15.30 -3.96
CA LYS A 41 -12.97 -14.68 -5.27
C LYS A 41 -14.09 -13.67 -5.53
N ASP A 42 -13.72 -12.54 -6.11
CA ASP A 42 -14.59 -11.41 -6.46
C ASP A 42 -15.19 -10.66 -5.27
N LYS A 43 -14.75 -10.98 -4.05
CA LYS A 43 -15.15 -10.25 -2.85
C LYS A 43 -14.19 -9.08 -2.60
N THR A 44 -14.76 -7.92 -2.22
CA THR A 44 -14.01 -6.75 -1.76
C THR A 44 -13.98 -6.75 -0.24
N TYR A 45 -12.79 -6.77 0.31
CA TYR A 45 -12.55 -6.81 1.75
C TYR A 45 -12.30 -5.40 2.30
N ARG A 46 -12.52 -5.23 3.59
CA ARG A 46 -12.33 -3.95 4.27
C ARG A 46 -10.84 -3.58 4.41
N TYR A 47 -10.01 -4.60 4.60
CA TYR A 47 -8.56 -4.43 4.81
C TYR A 47 -7.78 -5.32 3.85
N PRO A 48 -6.50 -5.01 3.60
CA PRO A 48 -5.66 -5.91 2.81
C PRO A 48 -5.46 -7.29 3.44
N SER A 49 -5.71 -7.42 4.73
CA SER A 49 -5.68 -8.70 5.46
C SER A 49 -7.01 -9.46 5.43
N GLY A 50 -8.09 -8.83 4.95
CA GLY A 50 -9.43 -9.41 4.94
C GLY A 50 -10.46 -8.52 5.64
N ASP A 51 -11.50 -9.13 6.22
CA ASP A 51 -12.54 -8.37 6.93
C ASP A 51 -12.09 -7.86 8.30
N ILE A 52 -10.98 -8.38 8.81
CA ILE A 52 -10.39 -8.00 10.09
C ILE A 52 -8.99 -7.47 9.84
N ALA A 53 -8.67 -6.33 10.46
CA ALA A 53 -7.32 -5.80 10.45
C ALA A 53 -6.43 -6.66 11.37
N GLU A 54 -5.55 -7.47 10.79
CA GLU A 54 -4.68 -8.37 11.54
C GLU A 54 -3.37 -8.62 10.77
N GLU A 55 -2.35 -9.04 11.48
CA GLU A 55 -1.08 -9.49 10.90
C GLU A 55 -0.43 -8.49 9.94
N MET A 56 -0.70 -7.19 10.10
CA MET A 56 -0.06 -6.12 9.36
C MET A 56 0.92 -5.36 10.27
N ASN A 57 1.99 -4.84 9.69
CA ASN A 57 2.95 -4.01 10.44
C ASN A 57 2.37 -2.62 10.67
N SER A 58 1.60 -2.48 11.73
CA SER A 58 0.81 -1.30 12.07
C SER A 58 0.62 -1.26 13.59
N GLN A 59 0.37 -0.09 14.14
CA GLN A 59 0.15 0.03 15.59
C GLN A 59 -1.06 -0.78 16.03
N GLY A 60 -0.89 -1.51 17.14
CA GLY A 60 -1.93 -2.37 17.68
C GLY A 60 -2.01 -3.75 17.02
N LEU A 61 -1.23 -4.00 15.99
CA LEU A 61 -1.16 -5.28 15.29
C LEU A 61 0.24 -5.90 15.46
N LEU A 62 0.94 -6.29 14.39
CA LEU A 62 2.29 -6.86 14.55
C LEU A 62 3.28 -5.85 15.13
N ASN A 63 3.18 -4.61 14.73
CA ASN A 63 3.89 -3.45 15.32
C ASN A 63 5.39 -3.64 15.56
N TYR A 64 6.16 -3.67 14.48
CA TYR A 64 7.63 -3.79 14.58
C TYR A 64 8.32 -2.46 14.92
N ASP A 65 7.59 -1.35 15.06
CA ASP A 65 8.10 0.01 15.33
C ASP A 65 9.07 0.56 14.26
N LYS A 66 9.08 -0.07 13.10
CA LYS A 66 9.87 0.33 11.92
C LYS A 66 9.34 -0.43 10.71
N HIS A 67 9.72 0.01 9.51
CA HIS A 67 9.48 -0.83 8.34
C HIS A 67 10.36 -2.08 8.40
N VAL A 68 9.86 -3.17 7.83
CA VAL A 68 10.56 -4.45 7.82
C VAL A 68 10.61 -4.99 6.40
N ASP A 69 11.45 -5.99 6.20
CA ASP A 69 11.51 -6.72 4.95
C ASP A 69 10.16 -7.42 4.71
N VAL A 70 9.61 -7.25 3.52
CA VAL A 70 8.30 -7.82 3.17
C VAL A 70 8.28 -9.35 3.24
N THR A 71 9.44 -10.00 3.15
CA THR A 71 9.53 -11.46 3.23
C THR A 71 9.11 -12.03 4.58
N ILE A 72 9.07 -11.22 5.63
CA ILE A 72 8.63 -11.67 6.96
C ILE A 72 7.16 -11.38 7.24
N LEU A 73 6.47 -10.71 6.30
CA LEU A 73 5.06 -10.36 6.46
C LEU A 73 4.19 -11.37 5.72
N PRO A 74 2.99 -11.68 6.24
CA PRO A 74 2.10 -12.62 5.60
C PRO A 74 1.47 -12.05 4.33
N GLU A 75 1.07 -12.94 3.43
CA GLU A 75 0.32 -12.56 2.25
C GLU A 75 -1.12 -12.18 2.62
N GLY A 76 -1.63 -11.13 1.99
CA GLY A 76 -3.00 -10.68 2.10
C GLY A 76 -3.81 -10.99 0.85
N VAL A 77 -4.80 -10.15 0.61
CA VAL A 77 -5.66 -10.23 -0.57
C VAL A 77 -4.80 -10.30 -1.85
N ASN A 78 -5.17 -11.14 -2.78
CA ASN A 78 -4.45 -11.43 -4.04
C ASN A 78 -3.02 -11.95 -3.86
N GLY A 79 -2.65 -12.45 -2.67
CA GLY A 79 -1.30 -12.90 -2.39
C GLY A 79 -0.29 -11.76 -2.27
N LEU A 80 -0.74 -10.53 -2.22
CA LEU A 80 0.15 -9.37 -2.10
C LEU A 80 0.56 -9.16 -0.64
N VAL A 81 1.79 -8.67 -0.47
CA VAL A 81 2.38 -8.46 0.84
C VAL A 81 2.47 -6.96 1.13
N ALA A 82 2.18 -6.59 2.37
CA ALA A 82 2.33 -5.22 2.87
C ALA A 82 1.54 -4.16 2.09
N MET A 83 0.38 -4.52 1.54
CA MET A 83 -0.56 -3.53 1.01
C MET A 83 -1.20 -2.73 2.15
N GLY A 84 -1.20 -3.26 3.37
CA GLY A 84 -1.61 -2.54 4.57
C GLY A 84 -0.47 -2.48 5.56
N GLY A 85 -0.21 -1.30 6.12
CA GLY A 85 0.89 -1.08 7.06
C GLY A 85 2.25 -1.12 6.40
N ASN A 86 3.26 -1.31 7.19
CA ASN A 86 4.68 -1.24 6.83
C ASN A 86 5.08 0.18 6.42
N VAL A 87 4.84 0.59 5.19
CA VAL A 87 5.06 1.97 4.74
C VAL A 87 3.88 2.45 3.90
N TRP A 88 3.59 3.74 3.98
CA TRP A 88 2.69 4.39 3.03
C TRP A 88 3.24 4.21 1.62
N GLU A 89 2.36 4.07 0.64
CA GLU A 89 2.78 3.90 -0.73
C GLU A 89 2.23 5.02 -1.61
N TRP A 90 3.11 5.68 -2.37
CA TRP A 90 2.71 6.67 -3.36
C TRP A 90 1.87 6.02 -4.45
N VAL A 91 0.77 6.67 -4.83
CA VAL A 91 -0.04 6.28 -5.98
C VAL A 91 -0.19 7.46 -6.94
N ASP A 92 -0.63 7.18 -8.16
CA ASP A 92 -0.78 8.20 -9.20
C ASP A 92 -2.11 8.94 -9.04
N ASP A 93 -2.15 9.83 -8.06
CA ASP A 93 -3.28 10.71 -7.76
C ASP A 93 -2.70 11.97 -7.16
N GLN A 94 -2.87 13.08 -7.84
CA GLN A 94 -2.35 14.38 -7.42
C GLN A 94 -3.47 15.40 -7.30
N GLU A 95 -3.40 16.21 -6.26
CA GLU A 95 -4.26 17.35 -6.06
C GLU A 95 -3.40 18.56 -5.71
N LYS A 96 -3.26 19.50 -6.64
CA LYS A 96 -2.34 20.66 -6.51
C LYS A 96 -0.90 20.15 -6.26
N ASN A 97 -0.30 20.58 -5.16
CA ASN A 97 1.07 20.20 -4.78
C ASN A 97 1.13 18.96 -3.89
N ASN A 98 0.01 18.25 -3.74
CA ASN A 98 -0.10 17.05 -2.91
C ASN A 98 -0.28 15.81 -3.78
N SER A 99 0.20 14.70 -3.28
CA SER A 99 0.01 13.39 -3.90
C SER A 99 -0.53 12.40 -2.88
N LEU A 100 -1.34 11.46 -3.34
CA LEU A 100 -1.99 10.48 -2.47
C LEU A 100 -1.03 9.38 -2.07
N THR A 101 -1.13 8.95 -0.82
CA THR A 101 -0.50 7.73 -0.30
C THR A 101 -1.57 6.80 0.26
N ALA A 102 -1.34 5.52 0.17
CA ALA A 102 -2.30 4.49 0.56
C ALA A 102 -1.66 3.42 1.45
N GLY A 103 -2.50 2.72 2.20
CA GLY A 103 -2.12 1.53 2.95
C GLY A 103 -1.65 1.75 4.37
N ALA A 104 -1.43 3.00 4.80
CA ALA A 104 -0.85 3.34 6.10
C ALA A 104 0.59 2.82 6.27
N SER A 105 1.16 3.03 7.45
CA SER A 105 2.51 2.59 7.77
C SER A 105 2.56 1.97 9.17
N TRP A 106 3.74 1.52 9.55
CA TRP A 106 3.98 0.95 10.88
C TRP A 106 3.64 1.91 12.03
N TRP A 107 3.62 3.22 11.75
CA TRP A 107 3.33 4.24 12.76
C TRP A 107 1.84 4.51 12.95
N TYR A 108 0.98 4.01 12.05
CA TYR A 108 -0.46 4.28 12.07
C TYR A 108 -1.24 3.05 12.51
N GLY A 109 -2.43 3.25 13.12
CA GLY A 109 -3.29 2.17 13.53
C GLY A 109 -3.92 1.42 12.36
N GLY A 110 -4.35 0.18 12.62
CA GLY A 110 -4.88 -0.70 11.57
C GLY A 110 -6.09 -0.15 10.83
N SER A 111 -6.89 0.74 11.44
CA SER A 111 -8.03 1.36 10.77
C SER A 111 -7.64 2.21 9.56
N LYS A 112 -6.41 2.73 9.53
CA LYS A 112 -5.90 3.53 8.40
C LYS A 112 -5.48 2.67 7.21
N THR A 113 -5.43 1.37 7.36
CA THR A 113 -5.12 0.45 6.26
C THR A 113 -6.32 0.17 5.37
N SER A 114 -7.53 0.61 5.75
CA SER A 114 -8.72 0.51 4.90
C SER A 114 -8.65 1.51 3.73
N ILE A 115 -9.52 1.32 2.73
CA ILE A 115 -9.56 2.21 1.57
C ILE A 115 -9.76 3.68 1.97
N ASN A 116 -10.52 3.93 3.04
CA ASN A 116 -10.79 5.29 3.53
C ASN A 116 -9.61 5.89 4.31
N GLY A 117 -8.55 5.14 4.54
CA GLY A 117 -7.38 5.60 5.28
C GLY A 117 -6.35 6.32 4.42
N ALA A 118 -6.49 6.35 3.10
CA ALA A 118 -5.56 7.02 2.21
C ALA A 118 -5.42 8.51 2.54
N GLN A 119 -4.21 9.04 2.42
CA GLN A 119 -3.90 10.42 2.80
C GLN A 119 -3.06 11.12 1.74
N TYR A 120 -3.42 12.38 1.44
CA TYR A 120 -2.57 13.25 0.64
C TYR A 120 -1.39 13.76 1.48
N LYS A 121 -0.23 13.81 0.85
CA LYS A 121 0.98 14.38 1.43
C LYS A 121 1.60 15.34 0.41
N PRO A 122 2.39 16.32 0.83
CA PRO A 122 3.12 17.15 -0.14
C PRO A 122 3.92 16.27 -1.11
N SER A 123 3.84 16.56 -2.41
CA SER A 123 4.47 15.70 -3.44
C SER A 123 5.99 15.63 -3.30
N ASN A 124 6.62 16.64 -2.68
CA ASN A 124 8.05 16.65 -2.41
C ASN A 124 8.42 16.06 -1.04
N PHE A 125 7.43 15.59 -0.28
CA PHE A 125 7.65 14.97 1.02
C PHE A 125 8.35 13.62 0.88
N TYR A 126 9.21 13.30 1.82
CA TYR A 126 9.83 11.98 1.92
C TYR A 126 10.06 11.64 3.38
N ALA A 127 9.94 10.36 3.71
CA ALA A 127 10.12 9.88 5.08
C ALA A 127 10.42 8.37 5.07
N ILE A 128 10.97 7.89 6.16
CA ILE A 128 11.31 6.47 6.32
C ILE A 128 10.06 5.58 6.36
N TYR A 129 8.87 6.16 6.52
CA TYR A 129 7.60 5.42 6.55
C TYR A 129 6.78 5.62 5.26
N VAL A 130 7.39 6.12 4.20
CA VAL A 130 6.77 6.29 2.87
C VAL A 130 7.63 5.58 1.82
N GLY A 131 6.99 4.71 1.07
CA GLY A 131 7.61 3.95 -0.01
C GLY A 131 6.69 3.86 -1.22
N PHE A 132 6.83 2.82 -2.01
CA PHE A 132 6.07 2.67 -3.24
C PHE A 132 6.15 1.25 -3.79
N ARG A 133 5.30 0.98 -4.77
CA ARG A 133 5.46 -0.15 -5.70
C ARG A 133 5.11 0.34 -7.10
N CYS A 134 5.72 -0.25 -8.10
CA CYS A 134 5.44 0.08 -9.50
C CYS A 134 4.36 -0.84 -10.04
N ALA A 135 3.60 -0.32 -11.02
CA ALA A 135 2.70 -1.11 -11.84
C ALA A 135 3.31 -1.28 -13.23
N PHE A 136 3.07 -2.42 -13.84
CA PHE A 136 3.59 -2.75 -15.17
C PHE A 136 2.42 -3.18 -16.06
N ASP A 137 2.34 -2.57 -17.22
CA ASP A 137 1.35 -2.95 -18.24
C ASP A 137 1.93 -4.08 -19.10
N ASN A 138 1.06 -5.01 -19.49
CA ASN A 138 1.47 -6.14 -20.32
C ASN A 138 1.50 -5.75 -21.81
#